data_41ffbdabb3e99ce31e834304cbda7db6
#
_entry.id   41ffbdabb3e99ce31e834304cbda7db6
#
_cell.length_a   1.000
_cell.length_b   1.000
_cell.length_c   1.000
_cell.angle_alpha   90.00
_cell.angle_beta   90.00
_cell.angle_gamma   90.00
#
_symmetry.space_group_name_H-M   'P 1'
#
loop_
_entity.id
_entity.type
_entity.pdbx_description
1 polymer ?
#
loop_
_entity_poly.entity_id
_entity_poly.type
_entity_poly.pdbx_seq_one_letter_code
_entity_poly.pdbx_strand_id
1 'polypeptide(L)'
;HIKNRNSEFNLEEYKNFLTDIGYIYPRSGDFKIETWNVDPEIRKIAGPQLVVPVMNARFALNAVNARWGSLYDALYGTDVISEENGAQREGGYNPVRGDKVIEFAKKFLDDTIPLDKGTYDQVIKFDFIDSELLMTLKDGSKVNLKDIDKYVGYKDKGEGAYGLLFKNNNLHFEIQIDRSHPIGQEDIAGIKDILM
;
A
#
# COMPACT_ATOMS: atom_id res chain seq x y z
N HIS A 1 40.17 19.48 5.27
CA HIS A 1 39.71 18.15 5.73
C HIS A 1 40.62 17.00 5.30
N ILE A 2 41.13 17.01 4.09
CA ILE A 2 42.04 15.96 3.59
C ILE A 2 43.40 15.98 4.32
N LYS A 3 43.81 17.14 4.85
CA LYS A 3 45.10 17.31 5.57
C LYS A 3 45.13 16.78 6.99
N ASN A 4 43.98 16.54 7.63
CA ASN A 4 43.88 16.09 9.02
C ASN A 4 43.36 14.65 9.17
N ARG A 5 43.84 13.72 8.35
CA ARG A 5 43.44 12.31 8.42
C ARG A 5 43.80 11.59 9.75
N ASN A 6 44.55 12.23 10.65
CA ASN A 6 44.96 11.66 11.93
C ASN A 6 44.17 12.19 13.14
N SER A 7 43.15 13.03 12.94
CA SER A 7 42.26 13.44 14.04
C SER A 7 40.94 12.65 13.97
N GLU A 8 40.39 12.36 15.13
CA GLU A 8 39.06 11.74 15.23
C GLU A 8 38.03 12.60 14.48
N PHE A 9 37.19 11.94 13.66
CA PHE A 9 36.20 12.64 12.84
C PHE A 9 35.12 13.26 13.70
N ASN A 10 35.01 14.59 13.66
CA ASN A 10 33.94 15.33 14.35
C ASN A 10 32.85 15.74 13.35
N LEU A 11 31.68 15.13 13.46
CA LEU A 11 30.55 15.36 12.56
C LEU A 11 30.01 16.79 12.65
N GLU A 12 29.95 17.38 13.85
CA GLU A 12 29.43 18.73 14.03
C GLU A 12 30.37 19.80 13.43
N GLU A 13 31.66 19.64 13.63
CA GLU A 13 32.64 20.53 12.99
C GLU A 13 32.58 20.41 11.47
N TYR A 14 32.36 19.22 10.94
CA TYR A 14 32.20 18.99 9.51
C TYR A 14 30.90 19.61 8.96
N LYS A 15 29.78 19.50 9.65
CA LYS A 15 28.52 20.16 9.28
C LYS A 15 28.68 21.68 9.28
N ASN A 16 29.31 22.25 10.31
CA ASN A 16 29.56 23.68 10.37
C ASN A 16 30.41 24.13 9.17
N PHE A 17 31.48 23.43 8.87
CA PHE A 17 32.29 23.70 7.68
C PHE A 17 31.46 23.67 6.40
N LEU A 18 30.60 22.63 6.22
CA LEU A 18 29.74 22.53 5.03
C LEU A 18 28.70 23.68 4.96
N THR A 19 28.23 24.15 6.09
CA THR A 19 27.32 25.30 6.17
C THR A 19 28.06 26.59 5.82
N ASP A 20 29.26 26.79 6.34
CA ASP A 20 30.06 28.01 6.12
C ASP A 20 30.46 28.20 4.64
N ILE A 21 30.73 27.08 3.95
CA ILE A 21 31.04 27.13 2.49
C ILE A 21 29.78 27.15 1.61
N GLY A 22 28.58 27.20 2.21
CA GLY A 22 27.30 27.23 1.49
C GLY A 22 26.90 25.90 0.81
N TYR A 23 27.47 24.78 1.21
CA TYR A 23 27.09 23.46 0.72
C TYR A 23 25.80 22.96 1.38
N ILE A 24 25.67 23.19 2.70
CA ILE A 24 24.41 22.94 3.44
C ILE A 24 23.71 24.28 3.60
N TYR A 25 22.51 24.37 3.03
CA TYR A 25 21.60 25.49 3.29
C TYR A 25 20.59 25.14 4.39
N PRO A 26 20.20 26.10 5.25
CA PRO A 26 19.10 25.89 6.16
C PRO A 26 17.85 25.50 5.37
N ARG A 27 17.06 24.58 5.92
CA ARG A 27 15.79 24.15 5.31
C ARG A 27 14.91 25.40 5.11
N SER A 28 14.52 25.65 3.86
CA SER A 28 13.50 26.65 3.57
C SER A 28 12.18 26.23 4.23
N GLY A 29 11.32 27.20 4.55
CA GLY A 29 9.96 26.90 5.00
C GLY A 29 9.19 26.00 4.01
N ASP A 30 8.01 25.57 4.41
CA ASP A 30 7.15 24.77 3.55
C ASP A 30 6.85 25.53 2.25
N PHE A 31 7.00 24.84 1.14
CA PHE A 31 6.70 25.39 -0.17
C PHE A 31 5.77 24.47 -0.95
N LYS A 32 4.98 25.03 -1.84
CA LYS A 32 4.16 24.28 -2.79
C LYS A 32 4.76 24.40 -4.18
N ILE A 33 4.82 23.27 -4.86
CA ILE A 33 5.17 23.26 -6.28
C ILE A 33 3.88 23.48 -7.07
N GLU A 34 3.82 24.58 -7.82
CA GLU A 34 2.73 24.85 -8.76
C GLU A 34 3.16 24.42 -10.15
N THR A 35 2.35 23.60 -10.79
CA THR A 35 2.59 23.10 -12.13
C THR A 35 1.47 23.51 -13.07
N TRP A 36 1.85 23.87 -14.31
CA TRP A 36 0.93 24.27 -15.37
C TRP A 36 1.01 23.29 -16.53
N ASN A 37 -0.11 23.04 -17.20
CA ASN A 37 -0.18 22.18 -18.39
C ASN A 37 0.36 20.75 -18.18
N VAL A 38 0.14 20.19 -17.00
CA VAL A 38 0.49 18.80 -16.72
C VAL A 38 -0.65 17.88 -17.15
N ASP A 39 -0.31 16.80 -17.85
CA ASP A 39 -1.27 15.81 -18.30
C ASP A 39 -2.12 15.29 -17.14
N PRO A 40 -3.43 15.10 -17.34
CA PRO A 40 -4.33 14.63 -16.29
C PRO A 40 -3.88 13.31 -15.64
N GLU A 41 -3.27 12.41 -16.40
CA GLU A 41 -2.73 11.13 -15.95
C GLU A 41 -1.64 11.32 -14.88
N ILE A 42 -0.81 12.34 -15.04
CA ILE A 42 0.27 12.65 -14.08
C ILE A 42 -0.27 13.43 -12.88
N ARG A 43 -1.18 14.39 -13.12
CA ARG A 43 -1.64 15.32 -12.09
C ARG A 43 -2.74 14.75 -11.19
N LYS A 44 -3.64 13.92 -11.75
CA LYS A 44 -4.89 13.50 -11.08
C LYS A 44 -4.92 12.03 -10.67
N ILE A 45 -4.10 11.18 -11.31
CA ILE A 45 -4.10 9.75 -11.03
C ILE A 45 -2.99 9.47 -10.02
N ALA A 46 -3.37 9.01 -8.82
CA ALA A 46 -2.41 8.52 -7.83
C ALA A 46 -1.93 7.13 -8.24
N GLY A 47 -0.63 6.91 -8.22
CA GLY A 47 -0.05 5.61 -8.50
C GLY A 47 1.37 5.70 -9.04
N PRO A 48 2.11 4.60 -9.11
CA PRO A 48 3.44 4.59 -9.65
C PRO A 48 3.46 4.93 -11.14
N GLN A 49 4.40 5.77 -11.54
CA GLN A 49 4.65 6.09 -12.93
C GLN A 49 5.82 5.23 -13.43
N LEU A 50 5.55 4.35 -14.40
CA LEU A 50 6.56 3.51 -15.02
C LEU A 50 6.96 4.06 -16.37
N VAL A 51 8.27 4.28 -16.55
CA VAL A 51 8.84 4.67 -17.85
C VAL A 51 9.51 3.45 -18.47
N VAL A 52 9.06 3.06 -19.65
CA VAL A 52 9.59 1.90 -20.38
C VAL A 52 9.88 2.26 -21.82
N PRO A 53 10.88 1.62 -22.48
CA PRO A 53 11.13 1.80 -23.90
C PRO A 53 9.98 1.24 -24.72
N VAL A 54 9.14 2.08 -25.28
CA VAL A 54 7.98 1.68 -26.11
C VAL A 54 8.37 1.00 -27.41
N MET A 55 9.62 1.20 -27.88
CA MET A 55 10.18 0.52 -29.05
C MET A 55 10.37 -0.99 -28.83
N ASN A 56 10.34 -1.47 -27.58
CA ASN A 56 10.44 -2.88 -27.24
C ASN A 56 9.08 -3.39 -26.76
N ALA A 57 8.38 -4.13 -27.63
CA ALA A 57 7.05 -4.65 -27.34
C ALA A 57 6.99 -5.51 -26.06
N ARG A 58 8.05 -6.28 -25.77
CA ARG A 58 8.13 -7.10 -24.56
C ARG A 58 8.11 -6.25 -23.30
N PHE A 59 8.89 -5.18 -23.26
CA PHE A 59 8.88 -4.27 -22.09
C PHE A 59 7.55 -3.54 -21.96
N ALA A 60 6.96 -3.06 -23.05
CA ALA A 60 5.67 -2.39 -23.03
C ALA A 60 4.55 -3.30 -22.54
N LEU A 61 4.49 -4.56 -23.03
CA LEU A 61 3.51 -5.55 -22.61
C LEU A 61 3.68 -5.94 -21.14
N ASN A 62 4.91 -6.14 -20.67
CA ASN A 62 5.18 -6.46 -19.26
C ASN A 62 4.78 -5.30 -18.35
N ALA A 63 5.05 -4.06 -18.73
CA ALA A 63 4.65 -2.88 -17.97
C ALA A 63 3.12 -2.74 -17.87
N VAL A 64 2.39 -3.05 -18.95
CA VAL A 64 0.91 -3.07 -18.93
C VAL A 64 0.38 -4.16 -18.01
N ASN A 65 0.96 -5.36 -18.07
CA ASN A 65 0.55 -6.47 -17.21
C ASN A 65 0.90 -6.26 -15.73
N ALA A 66 1.95 -5.51 -15.43
CA ALA A 66 2.37 -5.19 -14.05
C ALA A 66 1.51 -4.11 -13.37
N ARG A 67 0.52 -3.55 -14.04
CA ARG A 67 -0.36 -2.50 -13.46
C ARG A 67 -1.29 -3.02 -12.36
N TRP A 68 -1.49 -4.31 -12.31
CA TRP A 68 -2.40 -4.95 -11.37
C TRP A 68 -1.60 -5.97 -10.55
N GLY A 69 -0.93 -5.49 -9.51
CA GLY A 69 -0.02 -6.26 -8.69
C GLY A 69 -0.58 -6.58 -7.31
N SER A 70 -0.03 -7.63 -6.69
CA SER A 70 -0.34 -8.01 -5.31
C SER A 70 0.31 -7.04 -4.32
N LEU A 71 -0.47 -6.42 -3.44
CA LEU A 71 0.04 -5.65 -2.31
C LEU A 71 0.70 -6.58 -1.29
N TYR A 72 0.12 -7.75 -1.04
CA TYR A 72 0.65 -8.70 -0.06
C TYR A 72 2.03 -9.20 -0.47
N ASP A 73 2.20 -9.58 -1.74
CA ASP A 73 3.51 -9.99 -2.26
C ASP A 73 4.53 -8.85 -2.20
N ALA A 74 4.11 -7.63 -2.54
CA ALA A 74 4.97 -6.46 -2.46
C ALA A 74 5.42 -6.15 -1.03
N LEU A 75 4.52 -6.24 -0.06
CA LEU A 75 4.83 -6.04 1.35
C LEU A 75 5.72 -7.17 1.89
N TYR A 76 5.39 -8.42 1.56
CA TYR A 76 6.12 -9.58 2.04
C TYR A 76 7.55 -9.61 1.47
N GLY A 77 7.74 -9.25 0.21
CA GLY A 77 9.00 -9.34 -0.51
C GLY A 77 9.96 -8.16 -0.31
N THR A 78 9.52 -7.05 0.28
CA THR A 78 10.32 -5.82 0.41
C THR A 78 10.67 -5.49 1.86
N ASP A 79 11.46 -4.44 2.07
CA ASP A 79 11.88 -3.93 3.37
C ASP A 79 10.83 -3.01 4.05
N VAL A 80 9.65 -2.83 3.46
CA VAL A 80 8.52 -2.13 4.09
C VAL A 80 8.13 -2.82 5.40
N ILE A 81 8.11 -4.16 5.41
CA ILE A 81 7.96 -4.94 6.64
C ILE A 81 9.34 -5.31 7.17
N SER A 82 9.70 -4.77 8.35
CA SER A 82 10.95 -5.08 9.04
C SER A 82 11.13 -6.58 9.27
N GLU A 83 12.38 -7.04 9.18
CA GLU A 83 12.75 -8.43 9.47
C GLU A 83 12.96 -8.71 10.97
N GLU A 84 12.77 -7.71 11.82
CA GLU A 84 12.92 -7.83 13.26
C GLU A 84 11.81 -8.67 13.90
N ASN A 85 12.09 -9.16 15.12
CA ASN A 85 11.14 -9.91 15.93
C ASN A 85 10.59 -11.18 15.26
N GLY A 86 11.44 -11.92 14.56
CA GLY A 86 11.08 -13.18 13.95
C GLY A 86 10.44 -13.08 12.56
N ALA A 87 10.41 -11.89 11.94
CA ALA A 87 9.78 -11.66 10.65
C ALA A 87 10.76 -11.73 9.45
N GLN A 88 11.78 -12.60 9.53
CA GLN A 88 12.76 -12.78 8.47
C GLN A 88 12.12 -13.31 7.18
N ARG A 89 12.69 -12.94 6.02
CA ARG A 89 12.28 -13.40 4.68
C ARG A 89 12.95 -14.69 4.23
N GLU A 90 13.96 -15.15 4.96
CA GLU A 90 14.75 -16.32 4.59
C GLU A 90 13.98 -17.63 4.78
N GLY A 91 14.17 -18.57 3.87
CA GLY A 91 13.52 -19.89 3.90
C GLY A 91 12.17 -19.91 3.19
N GLY A 92 11.21 -20.68 3.76
CA GLY A 92 9.85 -20.76 3.29
C GLY A 92 8.97 -19.63 3.80
N TYR A 93 7.64 -19.78 3.65
CA TYR A 93 6.68 -18.83 4.20
C TYR A 93 6.84 -18.68 5.72
N ASN A 94 6.92 -17.44 6.17
CA ASN A 94 7.04 -17.07 7.59
C ASN A 94 5.71 -16.48 8.09
N PRO A 95 4.95 -17.19 8.96
CA PRO A 95 3.65 -16.71 9.47
C PRO A 95 3.76 -15.39 10.23
N VAL A 96 4.83 -15.20 11.03
CA VAL A 96 5.03 -13.94 11.78
C VAL A 96 5.13 -12.74 10.83
N ARG A 97 5.76 -12.94 9.68
CA ARG A 97 5.84 -11.92 8.64
C ARG A 97 4.49 -11.75 7.92
N GLY A 98 3.79 -12.85 7.66
CA GLY A 98 2.45 -12.86 7.09
C GLY A 98 1.46 -12.04 7.94
N ASP A 99 1.47 -12.22 9.25
CA ASP A 99 0.63 -11.46 10.19
C ASP A 99 0.89 -9.95 10.09
N LYS A 100 2.16 -9.54 10.00
CA LYS A 100 2.52 -8.12 9.81
C LYS A 100 2.07 -7.56 8.47
N VAL A 101 2.08 -8.36 7.41
CA VAL A 101 1.55 -7.98 6.09
C VAL A 101 0.05 -7.75 6.17
N ILE A 102 -0.69 -8.65 6.83
CA ILE A 102 -2.14 -8.53 7.04
C ILE A 102 -2.45 -7.28 7.89
N GLU A 103 -1.71 -7.05 8.97
CA GLU A 103 -1.87 -5.86 9.81
C GLU A 103 -1.66 -4.57 9.01
N PHE A 104 -0.57 -4.50 8.23
CA PHE A 104 -0.29 -3.35 7.37
C PHE A 104 -1.41 -3.13 6.34
N ALA A 105 -1.87 -4.20 5.70
CA ALA A 105 -2.94 -4.11 4.71
C ALA A 105 -4.26 -3.62 5.33
N LYS A 106 -4.63 -4.07 6.53
CA LYS A 106 -5.81 -3.57 7.24
C LYS A 106 -5.69 -2.10 7.60
N LYS A 107 -4.51 -1.66 8.04
CA LYS A 107 -4.25 -0.25 8.26
C LYS A 107 -4.34 0.57 6.96
N PHE A 108 -3.83 0.04 5.86
CA PHE A 108 -3.99 0.67 4.53
C PHE A 108 -5.47 0.85 4.17
N LEU A 109 -6.33 -0.13 4.46
CA LEU A 109 -7.78 -0.01 4.22
C LEU A 109 -8.40 1.04 5.13
N ASP A 110 -8.03 1.10 6.42
CA ASP A 110 -8.50 2.13 7.35
C ASP A 110 -8.13 3.55 6.88
N ASP A 111 -6.93 3.73 6.34
CA ASP A 111 -6.45 5.02 5.84
C ASP A 111 -7.09 5.39 4.48
N THR A 112 -7.44 4.41 3.65
CA THR A 112 -7.86 4.60 2.25
C THR A 112 -9.37 4.63 2.08
N ILE A 113 -10.06 3.67 2.68
CA ILE A 113 -11.52 3.48 2.62
C ILE A 113 -12.09 3.28 4.02
N PRO A 114 -11.91 4.24 4.95
CA PRO A 114 -12.34 4.08 6.33
C PRO A 114 -13.81 3.70 6.46
N LEU A 115 -14.10 2.92 7.51
CA LEU A 115 -15.46 2.60 7.90
C LEU A 115 -16.12 3.80 8.58
N ASP A 116 -17.45 3.83 8.62
CA ASP A 116 -18.20 4.82 9.38
C ASP A 116 -18.02 4.62 10.90
N LYS A 117 -17.76 3.37 11.31
CA LYS A 117 -17.45 2.97 12.69
C LYS A 117 -16.54 1.75 12.71
N GLY A 118 -15.56 1.73 13.65
CA GLY A 118 -14.62 0.62 13.80
C GLY A 118 -13.47 0.66 12.80
N THR A 119 -12.76 -0.45 12.67
CA THR A 119 -11.55 -0.61 11.88
C THR A 119 -11.56 -1.98 11.17
N TYR A 120 -10.75 -2.15 10.12
CA TYR A 120 -10.73 -3.38 9.33
C TYR A 120 -10.19 -4.61 10.07
N ASP A 121 -9.46 -4.45 11.17
CA ASP A 121 -9.06 -5.55 12.04
C ASP A 121 -10.25 -6.18 12.77
N GLN A 122 -11.36 -5.46 12.88
CA GLN A 122 -12.60 -5.93 13.51
C GLN A 122 -13.58 -6.56 12.50
N VAL A 123 -13.36 -6.36 11.20
CA VAL A 123 -14.23 -6.92 10.15
C VAL A 123 -14.05 -8.44 10.09
N ILE A 124 -15.17 -9.16 10.19
CA ILE A 124 -15.21 -10.63 10.06
C ILE A 124 -15.87 -11.10 8.77
N LYS A 125 -16.63 -10.23 8.10
CA LYS A 125 -17.35 -10.57 6.89
C LYS A 125 -17.72 -9.34 6.09
N PHE A 126 -17.70 -9.49 4.77
CA PHE A 126 -18.29 -8.57 3.82
C PHE A 126 -19.62 -9.15 3.32
N ASP A 127 -20.69 -8.40 3.45
CA ASP A 127 -22.05 -8.81 3.10
C ASP A 127 -22.62 -7.90 2.01
N PHE A 128 -23.54 -8.42 1.22
CA PHE A 128 -24.31 -7.66 0.24
C PHE A 128 -25.77 -7.74 0.61
N ILE A 129 -26.39 -6.60 0.90
CA ILE A 129 -27.81 -6.49 1.19
C ILE A 129 -28.37 -5.43 0.23
N ASP A 130 -29.36 -5.82 -0.56
CA ASP A 130 -30.01 -4.93 -1.56
C ASP A 130 -28.99 -4.22 -2.49
N SER A 131 -27.90 -4.91 -2.85
CA SER A 131 -26.79 -4.39 -3.66
C SER A 131 -25.86 -3.42 -2.92
N GLU A 132 -26.07 -3.17 -1.65
CA GLU A 132 -25.15 -2.38 -0.80
C GLU A 132 -24.12 -3.27 -0.13
N LEU A 133 -22.87 -2.78 -0.08
CA LEU A 133 -21.79 -3.42 0.65
C LEU A 133 -21.87 -3.04 2.13
N LEU A 134 -21.94 -4.05 2.98
CA LEU A 134 -21.92 -3.92 4.43
C LEU A 134 -20.79 -4.79 5.01
N MET A 135 -20.15 -4.31 6.05
CA MET A 135 -19.17 -5.09 6.81
C MET A 135 -19.75 -5.48 8.18
N THR A 136 -19.59 -6.75 8.54
CA THR A 136 -19.93 -7.24 9.88
C THR A 136 -18.68 -7.24 10.75
N LEU A 137 -18.75 -6.60 11.92
CA LEU A 137 -17.67 -6.53 12.89
C LEU A 137 -17.71 -7.71 13.88
N LYS A 138 -16.64 -7.91 14.64
CA LYS A 138 -16.51 -8.96 15.68
C LYS A 138 -17.62 -8.94 16.72
N ASP A 139 -18.16 -7.76 17.03
CA ASP A 139 -19.29 -7.57 17.97
C ASP A 139 -20.67 -7.86 17.35
N GLY A 140 -20.72 -8.23 16.06
CA GLY A 140 -21.93 -8.49 15.30
C GLY A 140 -22.58 -7.23 14.72
N SER A 141 -22.07 -6.05 14.98
CA SER A 141 -22.58 -4.82 14.38
C SER A 141 -22.29 -4.78 12.88
N LYS A 142 -23.20 -4.18 12.12
CA LYS A 142 -23.02 -3.90 10.68
C LYS A 142 -22.63 -2.45 10.48
N VAL A 143 -21.64 -2.23 9.67
CA VAL A 143 -21.08 -0.92 9.37
C VAL A 143 -20.93 -0.72 7.87
N ASN A 144 -20.89 0.53 7.45
CA ASN A 144 -20.69 0.94 6.08
C ASN A 144 -19.32 1.59 5.88
N LEU A 145 -18.97 1.86 4.63
CA LEU A 145 -17.91 2.80 4.32
C LEU A 145 -18.33 4.21 4.78
N LYS A 146 -17.39 4.96 5.32
CA LYS A 146 -17.59 6.38 5.62
C LYS A 146 -17.88 7.19 4.36
N ASP A 147 -17.35 6.76 3.21
CA ASP A 147 -17.56 7.34 1.88
C ASP A 147 -17.94 6.21 0.91
N ILE A 148 -19.24 6.04 0.68
CA ILE A 148 -19.76 4.95 -0.15
C ILE A 148 -19.40 5.12 -1.64
N ASP A 149 -19.10 6.34 -2.10
CA ASP A 149 -18.72 6.61 -3.50
C ASP A 149 -17.36 5.97 -3.87
N LYS A 150 -16.59 5.54 -2.88
CA LYS A 150 -15.36 4.78 -3.10
C LYS A 150 -15.60 3.33 -3.50
N TYR A 151 -16.76 2.77 -3.22
CA TYR A 151 -17.13 1.42 -3.68
C TYR A 151 -17.61 1.46 -5.12
N VAL A 152 -16.98 0.67 -5.98
CA VAL A 152 -17.27 0.61 -7.42
C VAL A 152 -18.17 -0.59 -7.76
N GLY A 153 -17.95 -1.72 -7.10
CA GLY A 153 -18.71 -2.93 -7.36
C GLY A 153 -18.00 -4.20 -6.92
N TYR A 154 -18.61 -5.34 -7.22
CA TYR A 154 -18.02 -6.64 -6.91
C TYR A 154 -18.04 -7.57 -8.14
N LYS A 155 -17.20 -8.59 -8.09
CA LYS A 155 -17.15 -9.66 -9.06
C LYS A 155 -17.17 -10.99 -8.32
N ASP A 156 -18.21 -11.79 -8.58
CA ASP A 156 -18.26 -13.18 -8.15
C ASP A 156 -17.24 -14.00 -8.96
N LYS A 157 -16.40 -14.77 -8.27
CA LYS A 157 -15.38 -15.66 -8.87
C LYS A 157 -15.76 -17.14 -8.75
N GLY A 158 -16.92 -17.43 -8.17
CA GLY A 158 -17.41 -18.79 -7.90
C GLY A 158 -16.82 -19.38 -6.61
N GLU A 159 -17.38 -20.49 -6.15
CA GLU A 159 -16.92 -21.26 -4.96
C GLU A 159 -16.77 -20.44 -3.68
N GLY A 160 -17.55 -19.34 -3.56
CA GLY A 160 -17.50 -18.44 -2.40
C GLY A 160 -16.36 -17.43 -2.43
N ALA A 161 -15.57 -17.39 -3.51
CA ALA A 161 -14.56 -16.36 -3.75
C ALA A 161 -15.15 -15.18 -4.53
N TYR A 162 -14.77 -13.96 -4.15
CA TYR A 162 -15.19 -12.74 -4.85
C TYR A 162 -14.18 -11.61 -4.71
N GLY A 163 -14.25 -10.64 -5.61
CA GLY A 163 -13.46 -9.42 -5.59
C GLY A 163 -14.34 -8.21 -5.33
N LEU A 164 -13.87 -7.30 -4.49
CA LEU A 164 -14.50 -6.01 -4.20
C LEU A 164 -13.66 -4.90 -4.80
N LEU A 165 -14.21 -4.16 -5.74
CA LEU A 165 -13.50 -3.07 -6.41
C LEU A 165 -13.80 -1.74 -5.73
N PHE A 166 -12.73 -1.02 -5.42
CA PHE A 166 -12.77 0.32 -4.83
C PHE A 166 -11.98 1.30 -5.68
N LYS A 167 -12.25 2.60 -5.46
CA LYS A 167 -11.53 3.69 -6.09
C LYS A 167 -11.16 4.76 -5.05
N ASN A 168 -9.89 5.10 -4.96
CA ASN A 168 -9.41 6.20 -4.13
C ASN A 168 -8.40 7.03 -4.92
N ASN A 169 -8.53 8.36 -4.91
CA ASN A 169 -7.68 9.29 -5.66
C ASN A 169 -7.51 8.91 -7.15
N ASN A 170 -8.59 8.43 -7.77
CA ASN A 170 -8.63 7.90 -9.15
C ASN A 170 -7.82 6.60 -9.39
N LEU A 171 -7.21 6.02 -8.37
CA LEU A 171 -6.63 4.70 -8.43
C LEU A 171 -7.64 3.64 -8.02
N HIS A 172 -7.79 2.58 -8.82
CA HIS A 172 -8.61 1.44 -8.46
C HIS A 172 -7.75 0.40 -7.73
N PHE A 173 -8.38 -0.29 -6.78
CA PHE A 173 -7.81 -1.47 -6.15
C PHE A 173 -8.92 -2.50 -5.85
N GLU A 174 -8.56 -3.78 -5.84
CA GLU A 174 -9.47 -4.89 -5.60
C GLU A 174 -9.09 -5.64 -4.33
N ILE A 175 -10.00 -5.74 -3.38
CA ILE A 175 -9.88 -6.67 -2.25
C ILE A 175 -10.35 -8.04 -2.73
N GLN A 176 -9.48 -9.04 -2.65
CA GLN A 176 -9.81 -10.42 -3.00
C GLN A 176 -10.18 -11.21 -1.75
N ILE A 177 -11.41 -11.73 -1.73
CA ILE A 177 -11.93 -12.58 -0.66
C ILE A 177 -11.95 -14.02 -1.15
N ASP A 178 -11.29 -14.92 -0.41
CA ASP A 178 -11.26 -16.34 -0.74
C ASP A 178 -10.83 -17.16 0.49
N ARG A 179 -11.81 -17.73 1.18
CA ARG A 179 -11.57 -18.52 2.39
C ARG A 179 -11.04 -19.93 2.11
N SER A 180 -10.94 -20.34 0.86
CA SER A 180 -10.29 -21.61 0.47
C SER A 180 -8.79 -21.45 0.29
N HIS A 181 -8.31 -20.21 0.06
CA HIS A 181 -6.89 -19.89 -0.08
C HIS A 181 -6.19 -19.88 1.29
N PRO A 182 -4.95 -20.39 1.44
CA PRO A 182 -4.23 -20.41 2.71
C PRO A 182 -4.21 -19.07 3.45
N ILE A 183 -3.86 -17.98 2.75
CA ILE A 183 -3.84 -16.63 3.34
C ILE A 183 -5.25 -16.18 3.77
N GLY A 184 -6.27 -16.44 2.94
CA GLY A 184 -7.65 -16.09 3.30
C GLY A 184 -8.24 -16.93 4.43
N GLN A 185 -7.64 -18.09 4.77
CA GLN A 185 -7.97 -18.87 5.97
C GLN A 185 -7.39 -18.24 7.24
N GLU A 186 -6.20 -17.61 7.14
CA GLU A 186 -5.55 -16.90 8.25
C GLU A 186 -6.24 -15.56 8.55
N ASP A 187 -6.79 -14.89 7.53
CA ASP A 187 -7.51 -13.62 7.71
C ASP A 187 -8.94 -13.84 8.18
N ILE A 188 -9.33 -13.16 9.26
CA ILE A 188 -10.66 -13.28 9.87
C ILE A 188 -11.80 -12.91 8.92
N ALA A 189 -11.57 -11.94 8.03
CA ALA A 189 -12.53 -11.52 7.00
C ALA A 189 -12.44 -12.35 5.72
N GLY A 190 -11.42 -13.20 5.58
CA GLY A 190 -11.17 -14.01 4.41
C GLY A 190 -10.42 -13.30 3.30
N ILE A 191 -9.77 -12.17 3.59
CA ILE A 191 -8.96 -11.43 2.61
C ILE A 191 -7.71 -12.23 2.29
N LYS A 192 -7.54 -12.59 1.02
CA LYS A 192 -6.33 -13.28 0.57
C LYS A 192 -5.31 -12.35 -0.04
N ASP A 193 -5.73 -11.21 -0.59
CA ASP A 193 -4.86 -10.22 -1.23
C ASP A 193 -5.61 -8.91 -1.50
N ILE A 194 -4.84 -7.86 -1.77
CA ILE A 194 -5.30 -6.58 -2.32
C ILE A 194 -4.50 -6.35 -3.60
N LEU A 195 -5.20 -6.23 -4.73
CA LEU A 195 -4.58 -5.91 -6.01
C LEU A 195 -4.69 -4.40 -6.30
N MET A 196 -3.62 -3.79 -6.77
CA MET A 196 -3.57 -2.38 -7.15
C MET A 196 -2.59 -2.12 -8.30
#